data_4c6e3a6c127607221684f9f1a5986faa
#
_entry.id   4c6e3a6c127607221684f9f1a5986faa
#
_cell.length_a   1.000
_cell.length_b   1.000
_cell.length_c   1.000
_cell.angle_alpha   90.00
_cell.angle_beta   90.00
_cell.angle_gamma   90.00
#
_symmetry.space_group_name_H-M   'P 1'
#
loop_
_entity.id
_entity.type
_entity.pdbx_description
1 polymer ?
#
loop_
_entity_poly.entity_id
_entity_poly.type
_entity_poly.pdbx_seq_one_letter_code
_entity_poly.pdbx_strand_id
1 'polypeptide(L)'
;MARWNRAIAVLPFRQGKVLDLGCAFGFTTVKLARRGYQTVGVDNSPRYIAWAKRRHPGGAYLLSSAEQLSLEDASVDGVLFLDVLEHVVNQEAVMHEITRVLKPGGTLILSVPHRGLLGWLDSLNVYARLVRTTHRGLFPQEIAQTGAHRHYSVRQLRMLLGPSFTLRRTFCTGLGIAELVNLPLLIFCRYIFTWEWLYQILQYVYFLVYLLEDVVPLGRAGYHLMVVATKQEHPVSSSPEEGAE
;
A
#
# COMPACT_ATOMS: atom_id res chain seq x y z
N MET A 1 12.66 1.49 12.29
CA MET A 1 13.03 1.17 10.88
C MET A 1 11.77 1.34 10.06
N ALA A 2 11.78 2.27 9.12
CA ALA A 2 10.58 2.58 8.34
C ALA A 2 9.97 1.31 7.71
N ARG A 3 8.67 1.26 7.57
CA ARG A 3 7.85 0.15 7.06
C ARG A 3 8.42 -0.45 5.76
N TRP A 4 8.87 0.39 4.84
CA TRP A 4 9.53 -0.05 3.59
C TRP A 4 10.78 -0.90 3.83
N ASN A 5 11.59 -0.53 4.83
CA ASN A 5 12.77 -1.31 5.20
C ASN A 5 12.38 -2.67 5.79
N ARG A 6 11.28 -2.73 6.55
CA ARG A 6 10.73 -4.00 7.07
C ARG A 6 10.17 -4.84 5.93
N ALA A 7 9.42 -4.24 5.00
CA ALA A 7 8.93 -4.93 3.81
C ALA A 7 10.08 -5.59 3.04
N ILE A 8 11.15 -4.83 2.76
CA ILE A 8 12.31 -5.37 2.06
C ILE A 8 13.04 -6.43 2.91
N ALA A 9 13.11 -6.27 4.23
CA ALA A 9 13.81 -7.20 5.12
C ALA A 9 13.08 -8.55 5.29
N VAL A 10 11.78 -8.60 5.03
CA VAL A 10 10.99 -9.85 5.11
C VAL A 10 10.86 -10.58 3.77
N LEU A 11 11.46 -10.08 2.68
CA LEU A 11 11.62 -10.84 1.44
C LEU A 11 12.43 -12.11 1.72
N PRO A 12 11.93 -13.30 1.33
CA PRO A 12 12.56 -14.58 1.65
C PRO A 12 13.78 -14.90 0.76
N PHE A 13 14.08 -14.04 -0.23
CA PHE A 13 15.18 -14.18 -1.16
C PHE A 13 16.05 -12.92 -1.18
N ARG A 14 17.30 -13.04 -1.63
CA ARG A 14 18.25 -11.92 -1.68
C ARG A 14 18.57 -11.41 -3.08
N GLN A 15 18.14 -12.12 -4.10
CA GLN A 15 18.29 -11.79 -5.52
C GLN A 15 17.00 -12.17 -6.24
N GLY A 16 16.70 -11.48 -7.33
CA GLY A 16 15.49 -11.70 -8.13
C GLY A 16 14.88 -10.38 -8.60
N LYS A 17 13.81 -10.48 -9.37
CA LYS A 17 13.09 -9.34 -9.92
C LYS A 17 11.90 -8.98 -9.01
N VAL A 18 11.88 -7.75 -8.52
CA VAL A 18 10.85 -7.25 -7.60
C VAL A 18 10.09 -6.09 -8.24
N LEU A 19 8.78 -6.21 -8.25
CA LEU A 19 7.85 -5.14 -8.62
C LEU A 19 7.54 -4.29 -7.39
N ASP A 20 7.77 -2.98 -7.49
CA ASP A 20 7.31 -1.95 -6.55
C ASP A 20 6.04 -1.33 -7.13
N LEU A 21 4.86 -1.86 -6.74
CA LEU A 21 3.57 -1.47 -7.28
C LEU A 21 2.97 -0.31 -6.47
N GLY A 22 2.71 0.82 -7.11
CA GLY A 22 2.44 2.09 -6.46
C GLY A 22 3.73 2.75 -5.97
N CYS A 23 4.76 2.76 -6.81
CA CYS A 23 6.11 3.19 -6.43
C CYS A 23 6.25 4.69 -6.13
N ALA A 24 5.26 5.51 -6.45
CA ALA A 24 5.26 6.96 -6.31
C ALA A 24 6.58 7.59 -6.82
N PHE A 25 7.34 8.23 -5.94
CA PHE A 25 8.63 8.85 -6.25
C PHE A 25 9.81 7.86 -6.42
N GLY A 26 9.57 6.53 -6.36
CA GLY A 26 10.58 5.50 -6.59
C GLY A 26 11.57 5.28 -5.44
N PHE A 27 11.32 5.78 -4.24
CA PHE A 27 12.24 5.61 -3.10
C PHE A 27 12.42 4.14 -2.69
N THR A 28 11.34 3.35 -2.69
CA THR A 28 11.38 1.91 -2.37
C THR A 28 12.06 1.15 -3.50
N THR A 29 11.75 1.47 -4.74
CA THR A 29 12.40 0.91 -5.94
C THR A 29 13.93 1.04 -5.87
N VAL A 30 14.44 2.25 -5.55
CA VAL A 30 15.89 2.50 -5.40
C VAL A 30 16.48 1.72 -4.24
N LYS A 31 15.78 1.62 -3.11
CA LYS A 31 16.27 0.86 -1.95
C LYS A 31 16.40 -0.63 -2.26
N LEU A 32 15.45 -1.19 -3.02
CA LEU A 32 15.52 -2.55 -3.52
C LEU A 32 16.74 -2.75 -4.45
N ALA A 33 16.91 -1.85 -5.44
CA ALA A 33 18.03 -1.89 -6.35
C ALA A 33 19.38 -1.84 -5.63
N ARG A 34 19.54 -0.97 -4.63
CA ARG A 34 20.75 -0.88 -3.79
C ARG A 34 21.03 -2.14 -2.98
N ARG A 35 20.04 -3.02 -2.79
CA ARG A 35 20.19 -4.32 -2.13
C ARG A 35 20.41 -5.49 -3.11
N GLY A 36 20.59 -5.18 -4.40
CA GLY A 36 20.92 -6.17 -5.42
C GLY A 36 19.73 -6.79 -6.14
N TYR A 37 18.50 -6.32 -5.90
CA TYR A 37 17.33 -6.78 -6.64
C TYR A 37 17.25 -6.10 -8.02
N GLN A 38 16.81 -6.84 -9.03
CA GLN A 38 16.29 -6.24 -10.26
C GLN A 38 14.93 -5.63 -9.94
N THR A 39 14.72 -4.35 -10.24
CA THR A 39 13.53 -3.64 -9.79
C THR A 39 12.77 -2.98 -10.92
N VAL A 40 11.46 -3.04 -10.84
CA VAL A 40 10.53 -2.27 -11.68
C VAL A 40 9.57 -1.54 -10.78
N GLY A 41 9.53 -0.20 -10.87
CA GLY A 41 8.54 0.63 -10.21
C GLY A 41 7.37 0.90 -11.14
N VAL A 42 6.15 0.71 -10.68
CA VAL A 42 4.92 1.00 -11.42
C VAL A 42 4.05 1.96 -10.63
N ASP A 43 3.55 3.00 -11.30
CA ASP A 43 2.59 3.95 -10.73
C ASP A 43 1.66 4.49 -11.83
N ASN A 44 0.44 4.88 -11.49
CA ASN A 44 -0.53 5.46 -12.41
C ASN A 44 -0.40 6.98 -12.55
N SER A 45 0.46 7.63 -11.75
CA SER A 45 0.68 9.07 -11.79
C SER A 45 1.83 9.44 -12.75
N PRO A 46 1.53 10.14 -13.87
CA PRO A 46 2.58 10.64 -14.78
C PRO A 46 3.58 11.54 -14.05
N ARG A 47 3.10 12.33 -13.08
CA ARG A 47 3.93 13.23 -12.27
C ARG A 47 4.96 12.47 -11.44
N TYR A 48 4.53 11.40 -10.77
CA TYR A 48 5.41 10.59 -9.93
C TYR A 48 6.44 9.84 -10.77
N ILE A 49 6.00 9.21 -11.86
CA ILE A 49 6.91 8.49 -12.77
C ILE A 49 7.94 9.45 -13.42
N ALA A 50 7.50 10.63 -13.87
CA ALA A 50 8.42 11.62 -14.41
C ALA A 50 9.46 12.09 -13.37
N TRP A 51 9.05 12.26 -12.11
CA TRP A 51 9.94 12.61 -11.02
C TRP A 51 10.93 11.48 -10.71
N ALA A 52 10.43 10.24 -10.58
CA ALA A 52 11.25 9.05 -10.31
C ALA A 52 12.34 8.86 -11.38
N LYS A 53 11.96 8.94 -12.67
CA LYS A 53 12.90 8.85 -13.80
C LYS A 53 13.97 9.93 -13.77
N ARG A 54 13.61 11.17 -13.44
CA ARG A 54 14.59 12.28 -13.36
C ARG A 54 15.54 12.13 -12.19
N ARG A 55 15.04 11.70 -11.04
CA ARG A 55 15.84 11.63 -9.81
C ARG A 55 16.65 10.33 -9.71
N HIS A 56 16.20 9.29 -10.35
CA HIS A 56 16.78 7.95 -10.32
C HIS A 56 16.89 7.36 -11.73
N PRO A 57 17.74 7.95 -12.60
CA PRO A 57 17.77 7.62 -14.05
C PRO A 57 18.18 6.17 -14.36
N GLY A 58 18.82 5.47 -13.42
CA GLY A 58 19.17 4.04 -13.56
C GLY A 58 18.04 3.06 -13.19
N GLY A 59 16.86 3.55 -12.75
CA GLY A 59 15.73 2.71 -12.38
C GLY A 59 14.79 2.43 -13.55
N ALA A 60 14.16 1.26 -13.56
CA ALA A 60 13.07 0.94 -14.48
C ALA A 60 11.74 1.42 -13.88
N TYR A 61 11.07 2.35 -14.56
CA TYR A 61 9.79 2.91 -14.13
C TYR A 61 8.77 2.89 -15.26
N LEU A 62 7.59 2.35 -15.00
CA LEU A 62 6.47 2.22 -15.94
C LEU A 62 5.27 3.03 -15.46
N LEU A 63 4.67 3.78 -16.37
CA LEU A 63 3.37 4.39 -16.15
C LEU A 63 2.29 3.38 -16.53
N SER A 64 1.61 2.82 -15.53
CA SER A 64 0.55 1.83 -15.75
C SER A 64 -0.40 1.81 -14.55
N SER A 65 -1.66 1.41 -14.80
CA SER A 65 -2.60 1.09 -13.72
C SER A 65 -2.21 -0.21 -13.05
N ALA A 66 -2.42 -0.31 -11.74
CA ALA A 66 -2.29 -1.57 -11.01
C ALA A 66 -3.34 -2.61 -11.44
N GLU A 67 -4.45 -2.16 -12.03
CA GLU A 67 -5.54 -3.00 -12.56
C GLU A 67 -5.23 -3.61 -13.92
N GLN A 68 -4.16 -3.12 -14.60
CA GLN A 68 -3.71 -3.61 -15.90
C GLN A 68 -2.21 -3.34 -16.06
N LEU A 69 -1.39 -4.31 -15.68
CA LEU A 69 0.06 -4.17 -15.67
C LEU A 69 0.68 -4.51 -17.03
N SER A 70 1.54 -3.61 -17.53
CA SER A 70 2.34 -3.84 -18.74
C SER A 70 3.56 -4.73 -18.43
N LEU A 71 3.34 -5.89 -17.81
CA LEU A 71 4.35 -6.88 -17.46
C LEU A 71 3.88 -8.26 -17.91
N GLU A 72 4.84 -9.13 -18.26
CA GLU A 72 4.59 -10.50 -18.66
C GLU A 72 4.11 -11.37 -17.48
N ASP A 73 3.40 -12.45 -17.79
CA ASP A 73 2.99 -13.46 -16.82
C ASP A 73 4.21 -14.09 -16.16
N ALA A 74 4.10 -14.40 -14.87
CA ALA A 74 5.14 -15.06 -14.09
C ALA A 74 6.55 -14.45 -14.28
N SER A 75 6.64 -13.11 -14.35
CA SER A 75 7.87 -12.39 -14.69
C SER A 75 8.61 -11.84 -13.47
N VAL A 76 7.99 -11.81 -12.28
CA VAL A 76 8.60 -11.27 -11.06
C VAL A 76 8.63 -12.28 -9.91
N ASP A 77 9.68 -12.25 -9.10
CA ASP A 77 9.87 -13.11 -7.94
C ASP A 77 9.17 -12.55 -6.69
N GLY A 78 8.94 -11.23 -6.67
CA GLY A 78 8.25 -10.56 -5.58
C GLY A 78 7.49 -9.32 -6.00
N VAL A 79 6.44 -8.99 -5.26
CA VAL A 79 5.68 -7.75 -5.39
C VAL A 79 5.63 -7.07 -4.02
N LEU A 80 6.04 -5.80 -3.97
CA LEU A 80 5.75 -4.89 -2.87
C LEU A 80 4.55 -4.02 -3.26
N PHE A 81 3.50 -4.07 -2.46
CA PHE A 81 2.26 -3.33 -2.67
C PHE A 81 1.91 -2.60 -1.37
N LEU A 82 2.57 -1.45 -1.15
CA LEU A 82 2.62 -0.78 0.14
C LEU A 82 1.78 0.50 0.13
N ASP A 83 0.70 0.51 0.94
CA ASP A 83 -0.20 1.65 1.12
C ASP A 83 -0.81 2.17 -0.19
N VAL A 84 -1.31 1.25 -1.00
CA VAL A 84 -1.93 1.53 -2.29
C VAL A 84 -3.32 0.91 -2.40
N LEU A 85 -3.53 -0.29 -1.83
CA LEU A 85 -4.76 -1.05 -1.96
C LEU A 85 -6.00 -0.26 -1.48
N GLU A 86 -5.84 0.56 -0.44
CA GLU A 86 -6.89 1.42 0.11
C GLU A 86 -7.41 2.48 -0.88
N HIS A 87 -6.58 2.84 -1.86
CA HIS A 87 -6.88 3.81 -2.91
C HIS A 87 -7.40 3.19 -4.21
N VAL A 88 -7.31 1.86 -4.34
CA VAL A 88 -7.75 1.14 -5.54
C VAL A 88 -9.26 0.99 -5.58
N VAL A 89 -9.87 1.27 -6.73
CA VAL A 89 -11.32 1.10 -6.94
C VAL A 89 -11.66 -0.38 -7.13
N ASN A 90 -11.02 -1.04 -8.08
CA ASN A 90 -11.23 -2.45 -8.39
C ASN A 90 -10.11 -3.33 -7.81
N GLN A 91 -10.27 -3.73 -6.55
CA GLN A 91 -9.26 -4.51 -5.84
C GLN A 91 -9.09 -5.92 -6.40
N GLU A 92 -10.17 -6.52 -6.93
CA GLU A 92 -10.13 -7.86 -7.53
C GLU A 92 -9.28 -7.87 -8.80
N ALA A 93 -9.42 -6.86 -9.67
CA ALA A 93 -8.59 -6.71 -10.86
C ALA A 93 -7.10 -6.56 -10.51
N VAL A 94 -6.78 -5.77 -9.47
CA VAL A 94 -5.40 -5.62 -9.01
C VAL A 94 -4.85 -6.94 -8.48
N MET A 95 -5.62 -7.67 -7.68
CA MET A 95 -5.17 -8.97 -7.16
C MET A 95 -5.00 -10.01 -8.28
N HIS A 96 -5.84 -9.96 -9.32
CA HIS A 96 -5.67 -10.78 -10.52
C HIS A 96 -4.34 -10.47 -11.22
N GLU A 97 -4.04 -9.20 -11.46
CA GLU A 97 -2.78 -8.76 -12.08
C GLU A 97 -1.54 -9.12 -11.23
N ILE A 98 -1.59 -8.90 -9.92
CA ILE A 98 -0.52 -9.32 -9.02
C ILE A 98 -0.30 -10.84 -9.11
N THR A 99 -1.40 -11.61 -9.14
CA THR A 99 -1.33 -13.07 -9.29
C THR A 99 -0.74 -13.44 -10.63
N ARG A 100 -1.11 -12.78 -11.71
CA ARG A 100 -0.62 -13.05 -13.07
C ARG A 100 0.89 -12.83 -13.19
N VAL A 101 1.37 -11.66 -12.73
CA VAL A 101 2.79 -11.29 -12.90
C VAL A 101 3.75 -11.99 -11.94
N LEU A 102 3.28 -12.45 -10.76
CA LEU A 102 4.06 -13.22 -9.82
C LEU A 102 4.34 -14.63 -10.37
N LYS A 103 5.59 -15.07 -10.27
CA LYS A 103 5.96 -16.47 -10.49
C LYS A 103 5.25 -17.40 -9.50
N PRO A 104 5.01 -18.68 -9.84
CA PRO A 104 4.66 -19.70 -8.84
C PRO A 104 5.70 -19.68 -7.70
N GLY A 105 5.26 -19.76 -6.45
CA GLY A 105 6.12 -19.61 -5.28
C GLY A 105 6.59 -18.18 -4.99
N GLY A 106 6.25 -17.19 -5.84
CA GLY A 106 6.61 -15.77 -5.66
C GLY A 106 5.95 -15.13 -4.43
N THR A 107 6.56 -14.08 -3.92
CA THR A 107 6.17 -13.45 -2.65
C THR A 107 5.45 -12.12 -2.88
N LEU A 108 4.27 -11.96 -2.29
CA LEU A 108 3.56 -10.68 -2.15
C LEU A 108 3.78 -10.12 -0.74
N ILE A 109 4.22 -8.87 -0.67
CA ILE A 109 4.22 -8.09 0.57
C ILE A 109 3.27 -6.92 0.39
N LEU A 110 2.22 -6.91 1.21
CA LEU A 110 1.14 -5.95 1.18
C LEU A 110 1.11 -5.18 2.49
N SER A 111 1.00 -3.84 2.45
CA SER A 111 0.65 -3.04 3.63
C SER A 111 -0.57 -2.18 3.38
N VAL A 112 -1.40 -2.03 4.41
CA VAL A 112 -2.65 -1.26 4.41
C VAL A 112 -2.94 -0.69 5.79
N PRO A 113 -3.77 0.34 5.90
CA PRO A 113 -4.33 0.78 7.17
C PRO A 113 -5.10 -0.37 7.85
N HIS A 114 -4.85 -0.58 9.14
CA HIS A 114 -5.41 -1.68 9.91
C HIS A 114 -6.77 -1.30 10.52
N ARG A 115 -7.76 -2.16 10.33
CA ARG A 115 -9.06 -2.07 11.02
C ARG A 115 -8.94 -2.59 12.45
N GLY A 116 -7.96 -2.05 13.19
CA GLY A 116 -7.70 -2.39 14.58
C GLY A 116 -8.20 -1.32 15.55
N LEU A 117 -7.68 -1.38 16.79
CA LEU A 117 -8.06 -0.47 17.87
C LEU A 117 -7.86 1.01 17.52
N LEU A 118 -6.85 1.34 16.69
CA LEU A 118 -6.49 2.71 16.31
C LEU A 118 -7.08 3.16 14.96
N GLY A 119 -7.82 2.30 14.26
CA GLY A 119 -8.40 2.63 12.95
C GLY A 119 -9.42 3.77 12.95
N TRP A 120 -10.01 4.11 14.10
CA TRP A 120 -10.91 5.25 14.26
C TRP A 120 -10.19 6.61 14.24
N LEU A 121 -8.84 6.62 14.46
CA LEU A 121 -8.01 7.83 14.45
C LEU A 121 -7.72 8.35 13.03
N ASP A 122 -8.18 7.67 11.98
CA ASP A 122 -7.96 8.08 10.59
C ASP A 122 -8.42 9.51 10.33
N SER A 123 -7.44 10.40 10.22
CA SER A 123 -7.68 11.84 10.08
C SER A 123 -8.38 12.20 8.77
N LEU A 124 -8.10 11.48 7.67
CA LEU A 124 -8.75 11.70 6.38
C LEU A 124 -10.23 11.33 6.42
N ASN A 125 -10.59 10.22 7.06
CA ASN A 125 -11.99 9.81 7.20
C ASN A 125 -12.77 10.74 8.13
N VAL A 126 -12.17 11.14 9.27
CA VAL A 126 -12.78 12.10 10.21
C VAL A 126 -13.01 13.43 9.50
N TYR A 127 -11.99 13.93 8.81
CA TYR A 127 -12.05 15.18 8.07
C TYR A 127 -13.05 15.13 6.90
N ALA A 128 -13.05 14.06 6.10
CA ALA A 128 -14.01 13.89 5.00
C ALA A 128 -15.45 13.84 5.48
N ARG A 129 -15.72 13.21 6.65
CA ARG A 129 -17.04 13.24 7.28
C ARG A 129 -17.44 14.67 7.65
N LEU A 130 -16.53 15.43 8.26
CA LEU A 130 -16.77 16.84 8.63
C LEU A 130 -17.14 17.67 7.39
N VAL A 131 -16.35 17.58 6.31
CA VAL A 131 -16.61 18.32 5.05
C VAL A 131 -17.95 17.94 4.44
N ARG A 132 -18.30 16.65 4.41
CA ARG A 132 -19.60 16.17 3.87
C ARG A 132 -20.78 16.67 4.69
N THR A 133 -20.68 16.67 6.02
CA THR A 133 -21.77 17.08 6.92
C THR A 133 -22.00 18.58 6.90
N THR A 134 -20.91 19.36 6.82
CA THR A 134 -21.00 20.83 6.91
C THR A 134 -21.03 21.53 5.55
N HIS A 135 -20.70 20.80 4.47
CA HIS A 135 -20.51 21.34 3.12
C HIS A 135 -19.49 22.49 3.06
N ARG A 136 -18.48 22.45 3.95
CA ARG A 136 -17.41 23.45 4.05
C ARG A 136 -16.04 22.80 3.95
N GLY A 137 -15.04 23.60 3.53
CA GLY A 137 -13.65 23.14 3.40
C GLY A 137 -13.38 22.42 2.07
N LEU A 138 -12.11 22.04 1.88
CA LEU A 138 -11.64 21.34 0.68
C LEU A 138 -11.74 19.83 0.89
N PHE A 139 -12.46 19.13 0.02
CA PHE A 139 -12.56 17.67 0.11
C PHE A 139 -11.20 17.01 -0.17
N PRO A 140 -10.79 16.00 0.62
CA PRO A 140 -9.50 15.33 0.42
C PRO A 140 -9.47 14.58 -0.92
N GLN A 141 -8.54 14.98 -1.80
CA GLN A 141 -8.37 14.35 -3.12
C GLN A 141 -7.82 12.93 -2.99
N GLU A 142 -7.14 12.63 -1.90
CA GLU A 142 -6.55 11.34 -1.57
C GLU A 142 -7.58 10.21 -1.53
N ILE A 143 -8.83 10.53 -1.19
CA ILE A 143 -9.93 9.55 -1.09
C ILE A 143 -11.11 9.90 -2.01
N ALA A 144 -10.94 10.85 -2.93
CA ALA A 144 -12.04 11.33 -3.77
C ALA A 144 -12.71 10.21 -4.59
N GLN A 145 -11.93 9.27 -5.12
CA GLN A 145 -12.43 8.17 -5.94
C GLN A 145 -13.05 7.04 -5.10
N THR A 146 -12.48 6.72 -3.94
CA THR A 146 -12.94 5.62 -3.08
C THR A 146 -14.00 6.05 -2.08
N GLY A 147 -14.17 7.36 -1.89
CA GLY A 147 -15.11 7.95 -0.95
C GLY A 147 -14.71 7.84 0.53
N ALA A 148 -13.77 6.98 0.88
CA ALA A 148 -13.23 6.81 2.22
C ALA A 148 -11.83 6.19 2.16
N HIS A 149 -10.99 6.50 3.13
CA HIS A 149 -9.74 5.79 3.36
C HIS A 149 -10.07 4.43 3.98
N ARG A 150 -9.79 3.34 3.26
CA ARG A 150 -10.24 2.00 3.63
C ARG A 150 -9.29 1.37 4.63
N HIS A 151 -9.87 0.70 5.64
CA HIS A 151 -9.12 -0.06 6.64
C HIS A 151 -9.44 -1.54 6.51
N TYR A 152 -8.44 -2.39 6.75
CA TYR A 152 -8.55 -3.82 6.52
C TYR A 152 -8.28 -4.63 7.78
N SER A 153 -9.02 -5.69 7.97
CA SER A 153 -8.70 -6.77 8.90
C SER A 153 -7.93 -7.88 8.19
N VAL A 154 -7.22 -8.69 8.96
CA VAL A 154 -6.52 -9.88 8.42
C VAL A 154 -7.51 -10.81 7.69
N ARG A 155 -8.75 -10.94 8.19
CA ARG A 155 -9.80 -11.75 7.57
C ARG A 155 -10.17 -11.23 6.18
N GLN A 156 -10.35 -9.91 6.02
CA GLN A 156 -10.67 -9.29 4.73
C GLN A 156 -9.53 -9.47 3.73
N LEU A 157 -8.27 -9.27 4.16
CA LEU A 157 -7.12 -9.50 3.28
C LEU A 157 -6.99 -10.97 2.88
N ARG A 158 -7.27 -11.91 3.78
CA ARG A 158 -7.26 -13.34 3.45
C ARG A 158 -8.32 -13.69 2.40
N MET A 159 -9.51 -13.11 2.51
CA MET A 159 -10.56 -13.30 1.49
C MET A 159 -10.15 -12.70 0.14
N LEU A 160 -9.55 -11.52 0.14
CA LEU A 160 -9.07 -10.84 -1.08
C LEU A 160 -7.91 -11.59 -1.75
N LEU A 161 -6.99 -12.16 -0.97
CA LEU A 161 -5.89 -13.00 -1.46
C LEU A 161 -6.41 -14.30 -2.10
N GLY A 162 -7.54 -14.81 -1.62
CA GLY A 162 -8.19 -16.02 -2.14
C GLY A 162 -7.30 -17.27 -2.05
N PRO A 163 -7.66 -18.32 -2.80
CA PRO A 163 -6.94 -19.61 -2.79
C PRO A 163 -5.57 -19.52 -3.50
N SER A 164 -5.34 -18.49 -4.30
CA SER A 164 -4.08 -18.32 -5.03
C SER A 164 -2.88 -18.01 -4.13
N PHE A 165 -3.12 -17.61 -2.89
CA PHE A 165 -2.07 -17.21 -1.95
C PHE A 165 -2.14 -17.95 -0.63
N THR A 166 -0.98 -18.37 -0.13
CA THR A 166 -0.79 -18.80 1.26
C THR A 166 -0.27 -17.64 2.10
N LEU A 167 -1.04 -17.23 3.11
CA LEU A 167 -0.63 -16.19 4.05
C LEU A 167 0.44 -16.76 4.99
N ARG A 168 1.65 -16.23 4.93
CA ARG A 168 2.82 -16.69 5.70
C ARG A 168 2.99 -15.95 7.01
N ARG A 169 2.82 -14.62 6.98
CA ARG A 169 3.06 -13.78 8.15
C ARG A 169 2.18 -12.55 8.12
N THR A 170 1.74 -12.11 9.30
CA THR A 170 1.09 -10.81 9.52
C THR A 170 1.72 -10.11 10.72
N PHE A 171 1.88 -8.80 10.63
CA PHE A 171 2.31 -7.98 11.75
C PHE A 171 1.85 -6.54 11.53
N CYS A 172 1.73 -5.77 12.61
CA CYS A 172 1.33 -4.38 12.54
C CYS A 172 2.49 -3.46 12.93
N THR A 173 2.44 -2.23 12.42
CA THR A 173 3.41 -1.16 12.69
C THR A 173 2.68 0.16 12.89
N GLY A 174 3.37 1.14 13.50
CA GLY A 174 2.87 2.50 13.69
C GLY A 174 1.84 2.62 14.82
N LEU A 175 1.92 3.72 15.57
CA LEU A 175 1.02 4.04 16.69
C LEU A 175 -0.24 4.80 16.25
N GLY A 176 -0.26 5.36 15.03
CA GLY A 176 -1.30 6.27 14.58
C GLY A 176 -1.19 7.68 15.20
N ILE A 177 -0.06 8.02 15.82
CA ILE A 177 0.18 9.36 16.38
C ILE A 177 0.21 10.39 15.26
N ALA A 178 0.72 10.03 14.09
CA ALA A 178 0.72 10.91 12.93
C ALA A 178 -0.68 11.39 12.57
N GLU A 179 -1.71 10.57 12.74
CA GLU A 179 -3.10 10.95 12.48
C GLU A 179 -3.57 12.05 13.43
N LEU A 180 -3.11 12.04 14.69
CA LEU A 180 -3.39 13.09 15.66
C LEU A 180 -2.73 14.43 15.28
N VAL A 181 -1.62 14.39 14.54
CA VAL A 181 -0.97 15.58 13.99
C VAL A 181 -1.66 16.05 12.71
N ASN A 182 -2.05 15.12 11.85
CA ASN A 182 -2.67 15.44 10.57
C ASN A 182 -4.06 16.04 10.70
N LEU A 183 -4.89 15.56 11.62
CA LEU A 183 -6.27 16.05 11.78
C LEU A 183 -6.35 17.55 12.08
N PRO A 184 -5.60 18.12 13.04
CA PRO A 184 -5.53 19.57 13.22
C PRO A 184 -5.05 20.33 11.98
N LEU A 185 -4.07 19.79 11.24
CA LEU A 185 -3.58 20.43 10.01
C LEU A 185 -4.67 20.46 8.92
N LEU A 186 -5.42 19.37 8.75
CA LEU A 186 -6.55 19.30 7.83
C LEU A 186 -7.64 20.30 8.20
N ILE A 187 -8.01 20.37 9.49
CA ILE A 187 -9.02 21.30 9.98
C ILE A 187 -8.56 22.75 9.78
N PHE A 188 -7.37 23.07 10.20
CA PHE A 188 -6.86 24.44 10.12
C PHE A 188 -6.66 24.88 8.66
N CYS A 189 -5.90 24.13 7.89
CA CYS A 189 -5.50 24.55 6.55
C CYS A 189 -6.62 24.35 5.51
N ARG A 190 -7.31 23.21 5.52
CA ARG A 190 -8.28 22.86 4.47
C ARG A 190 -9.73 23.19 4.82
N TYR A 191 -10.11 23.18 6.11
CA TYR A 191 -11.48 23.44 6.51
C TYR A 191 -11.74 24.90 6.85
N ILE A 192 -10.88 25.53 7.69
CA ILE A 192 -11.09 26.92 8.15
C ILE A 192 -10.62 27.90 7.08
N PHE A 193 -9.38 27.80 6.64
CA PHE A 193 -8.74 28.78 5.76
C PHE A 193 -8.74 28.41 4.29
N THR A 194 -9.01 27.15 3.93
CA THR A 194 -8.95 26.63 2.55
C THR A 194 -7.58 26.88 1.87
N TRP A 195 -6.51 26.92 2.66
CA TRP A 195 -5.13 27.17 2.23
C TRP A 195 -4.41 25.86 1.89
N GLU A 196 -4.73 25.30 0.73
CA GLU A 196 -4.11 24.06 0.28
C GLU A 196 -2.58 24.15 0.21
N TRP A 197 -2.05 25.29 -0.24
CA TRP A 197 -0.61 25.51 -0.31
C TRP A 197 0.09 25.40 1.06
N LEU A 198 -0.57 25.88 2.13
CA LEU A 198 -0.04 25.80 3.50
C LEU A 198 -0.09 24.35 3.99
N TYR A 199 -1.17 23.62 3.69
CA TYR A 199 -1.25 22.20 4.01
C TYR A 199 -0.11 21.41 3.32
N GLN A 200 0.17 21.68 2.04
CA GLN A 200 1.25 21.05 1.28
C GLN A 200 2.64 21.29 1.91
N ILE A 201 2.84 22.38 2.62
CA ILE A 201 4.07 22.65 3.37
C ILE A 201 4.05 21.93 4.73
N LEU A 202 2.98 22.09 5.50
CA LEU A 202 2.91 21.56 6.87
C LEU A 202 2.76 20.04 6.94
N GLN A 203 2.26 19.40 5.89
CA GLN A 203 2.19 17.94 5.84
C GLN A 203 3.56 17.24 5.99
N TYR A 204 4.67 17.94 5.74
CA TYR A 204 6.01 17.39 6.01
C TYR A 204 6.23 17.07 7.50
N VAL A 205 5.58 17.83 8.41
CA VAL A 205 5.60 17.53 9.85
C VAL A 205 4.87 16.22 10.12
N TYR A 206 3.70 16.05 9.52
CA TYR A 206 2.96 14.78 9.57
C TYR A 206 3.82 13.61 9.06
N PHE A 207 4.46 13.75 7.89
CA PHE A 207 5.33 12.70 7.35
C PHE A 207 6.54 12.40 8.24
N LEU A 208 7.11 13.40 8.93
CA LEU A 208 8.20 13.19 9.86
C LEU A 208 7.73 12.34 11.05
N VAL A 209 6.62 12.69 11.68
CA VAL A 209 6.01 11.91 12.78
C VAL A 209 5.68 10.49 12.32
N TYR A 210 5.06 10.34 11.15
CA TYR A 210 4.74 9.08 10.53
C TYR A 210 5.96 8.17 10.32
N LEU A 211 7.09 8.75 9.87
CA LEU A 211 8.35 8.00 9.73
C LEU A 211 8.95 7.58 11.06
N LEU A 212 8.81 8.40 12.10
CA LEU A 212 9.31 8.10 13.44
C LEU A 212 8.50 7.01 14.14
N GLU A 213 7.17 7.11 14.09
CA GLU A 213 6.31 6.10 14.75
C GLU A 213 6.36 4.72 14.07
N ASP A 214 6.63 4.68 12.79
CA ASP A 214 6.74 3.44 12.01
C ASP A 214 7.94 2.56 12.44
N VAL A 215 8.85 3.12 13.24
CA VAL A 215 9.96 2.37 13.86
C VAL A 215 9.49 1.44 14.97
N VAL A 216 8.36 1.74 15.62
CA VAL A 216 7.87 1.01 16.80
C VAL A 216 7.08 -0.23 16.37
N PRO A 217 7.52 -1.46 16.72
CA PRO A 217 6.74 -2.67 16.46
C PRO A 217 5.67 -2.84 17.54
N LEU A 218 4.41 -2.84 17.16
CA LEU A 218 3.27 -2.96 18.09
C LEU A 218 2.54 -4.31 18.02
N GLY A 219 3.19 -5.32 17.46
CA GLY A 219 2.58 -6.65 17.38
C GLY A 219 1.26 -6.63 16.60
N ARG A 220 0.12 -6.79 17.29
CA ARG A 220 -1.23 -6.81 16.67
C ARG A 220 -1.99 -5.49 16.79
N ALA A 221 -1.46 -4.50 17.49
CA ALA A 221 -2.17 -3.26 17.84
C ALA A 221 -1.81 -2.07 16.94
N GLY A 222 -0.89 -2.22 15.98
CA GLY A 222 -0.41 -1.12 15.15
C GLY A 222 -1.46 -0.59 14.15
N TYR A 223 -1.27 0.64 13.73
CA TYR A 223 -2.14 1.36 12.79
C TYR A 223 -2.06 0.80 11.35
N HIS A 224 -0.92 0.24 10.95
CA HIS A 224 -0.75 -0.40 9.65
C HIS A 224 -0.59 -1.91 9.79
N LEU A 225 -1.30 -2.64 8.96
CA LEU A 225 -1.23 -4.09 8.84
C LEU A 225 -0.35 -4.45 7.65
N MET A 226 0.69 -5.24 7.91
CA MET A 226 1.54 -5.82 6.87
C MET A 226 1.29 -7.32 6.76
N VAL A 227 1.18 -7.78 5.52
CA VAL A 227 0.94 -9.17 5.15
C VAL A 227 2.06 -9.64 4.24
N VAL A 228 2.60 -10.82 4.54
CA VAL A 228 3.50 -11.56 3.65
C VAL A 228 2.76 -12.81 3.20
N ALA A 229 2.58 -12.95 1.90
CA ALA A 229 1.90 -14.08 1.28
C ALA A 229 2.75 -14.68 0.15
N THR A 230 2.61 -15.97 -0.08
CA THR A 230 3.29 -16.69 -1.16
C THR A 230 2.24 -17.17 -2.16
N LYS A 231 2.45 -16.91 -3.46
CA LYS A 231 1.63 -17.47 -4.52
C LYS A 231 1.77 -18.98 -4.55
N GLN A 232 0.67 -19.71 -4.60
CA GLN A 232 0.68 -21.18 -4.69
C GLN A 232 1.24 -21.63 -6.05
N GLU A 233 1.95 -22.75 -6.07
CA GLU A 233 2.49 -23.32 -7.29
C GLU A 233 1.41 -23.90 -8.20
N HIS A 234 0.38 -24.50 -7.58
CA HIS A 234 -0.82 -24.95 -8.27
C HIS A 234 -2.05 -24.40 -7.51
N PRO A 235 -3.02 -23.78 -8.20
CA PRO A 235 -4.29 -23.49 -7.55
C PRO A 235 -4.91 -24.85 -7.11
N VAL A 236 -5.28 -24.93 -5.84
CA VAL A 236 -6.06 -26.09 -5.34
C VAL A 236 -7.31 -26.15 -6.19
N SER A 237 -7.40 -27.14 -7.10
CA SER A 237 -8.65 -27.46 -7.74
C SER A 237 -9.62 -27.81 -6.62
N SER A 238 -10.68 -27.03 -6.47
CA SER A 238 -11.84 -27.43 -5.68
C SER A 238 -12.40 -28.66 -6.37
N SER A 239 -11.98 -29.84 -5.93
CA SER A 239 -12.65 -31.08 -6.27
C SER A 239 -14.10 -30.96 -5.77
N PRO A 240 -15.12 -31.09 -6.59
CA PRO A 240 -16.46 -31.31 -6.06
C PRO A 240 -16.37 -32.57 -5.18
N GLU A 241 -16.85 -32.49 -3.96
CA GLU A 241 -17.12 -33.67 -3.17
C GLU A 241 -18.09 -34.53 -4.03
N GLU A 242 -17.56 -35.60 -4.63
CA GLU A 242 -18.38 -36.67 -5.17
C GLU A 242 -19.20 -37.20 -4.01
N GLY A 243 -20.52 -36.93 -4.08
CA GLY A 243 -21.49 -37.54 -3.21
C GLY A 243 -21.36 -39.06 -3.32
N ALA A 244 -20.96 -39.67 -2.22
CA ALA A 244 -21.13 -41.09 -2.02
C ALA A 244 -22.60 -41.36 -1.68
N GLU A 245 -23.16 -42.25 -2.46
CA GLU A 245 -24.45 -42.89 -2.32
C GLU A 245 -24.72 -43.48 -0.92
#